data_b587fac723a7783b945412fd999942e1
#
_entry.id   b587fac723a7783b945412fd999942e1
#
_cell.length_a   1.000
_cell.length_b   1.000
_cell.length_c   1.000
_cell.angle_alpha   90.00
_cell.angle_beta   90.00
_cell.angle_gamma   90.00
#
_symmetry.space_group_name_H-M   'P 1'
#
loop_
_entity.id
_entity.type
_entity.pdbx_description
1 polymer ?
#
loop_
_entity_poly.entity_id
_entity_poly.type
_entity_poly.pdbx_seq_one_letter_code
_entity_poly.pdbx_strand_id
1 'polypeptide(L)'
;MEKAAYTLIARNRESFSFIYQENIDRLADVRFFDPEHDVPDLSGVGLLYLPGGYPEKHLEALVANEACRHAIRDYAEQGGRIVAECGGMMYLCRSIVTDDGEFPMCGVLPYQITARRADRRLSLGYRRFTLDGREYRGHEFHYTQFLGEVPKSIVQVFNAKGEPVPTPVLRYKYVLASYTHLYHI
;
A
#
# COMPACT_ATOMS: atom_id res chain seq x y z
N MET A 1 18.89 -7.90 26.15
CA MET A 1 19.22 -7.19 24.89
C MET A 1 17.95 -7.10 24.04
N GLU A 2 17.46 -5.89 23.82
CA GLU A 2 16.38 -5.69 22.84
C GLU A 2 16.90 -6.11 21.46
N LYS A 3 16.17 -6.99 20.78
CA LYS A 3 16.45 -7.29 19.38
C LYS A 3 16.23 -6.03 18.56
N ALA A 4 17.19 -5.66 17.72
CA ALA A 4 17.02 -4.56 16.77
C ALA A 4 15.78 -4.82 15.90
N ALA A 5 14.98 -3.78 15.67
CA ALA A 5 13.83 -3.84 14.79
C ALA A 5 14.26 -4.12 13.33
N TYR A 6 13.46 -4.85 12.61
CA TYR A 6 13.71 -5.16 11.19
C TYR A 6 12.57 -4.67 10.29
N THR A 7 12.86 -4.61 9.01
CA THR A 7 11.87 -4.25 7.99
C THR A 7 11.29 -5.52 7.36
N LEU A 8 9.97 -5.63 7.37
CA LEU A 8 9.26 -6.74 6.74
C LEU A 8 8.56 -6.25 5.48
N ILE A 9 8.83 -6.91 4.35
CA ILE A 9 8.31 -6.53 3.04
C ILE A 9 7.42 -7.64 2.50
N ALA A 10 6.19 -7.30 2.10
CA ALA A 10 5.34 -8.21 1.36
C ALA A 10 5.92 -8.46 -0.04
N ARG A 11 6.00 -9.72 -0.44
CA ARG A 11 6.59 -10.08 -1.72
C ARG A 11 6.00 -11.38 -2.25
N ASN A 12 5.60 -11.35 -3.53
CA ASN A 12 5.26 -12.53 -4.30
C ASN A 12 5.41 -12.23 -5.80
N ARG A 13 4.91 -13.11 -6.67
CA ARG A 13 5.11 -12.96 -8.11
C ARG A 13 4.34 -11.80 -8.73
N GLU A 14 3.14 -11.47 -8.22
CA GLU A 14 2.26 -10.52 -8.92
C GLU A 14 1.51 -9.57 -7.99
N SER A 15 0.92 -10.03 -6.90
CA SER A 15 0.12 -9.14 -6.04
C SER A 15 0.96 -8.13 -5.27
N PHE A 16 2.21 -8.48 -4.92
CA PHE A 16 3.18 -7.62 -4.24
C PHE A 16 4.55 -7.82 -4.87
N SER A 17 4.82 -7.14 -5.99
CA SER A 17 6.01 -7.42 -6.78
C SER A 17 6.82 -6.18 -7.17
N PHE A 18 6.24 -4.99 -7.00
CA PHE A 18 6.83 -3.76 -7.52
C PHE A 18 7.40 -2.89 -6.39
N ILE A 19 8.70 -3.06 -6.15
CA ILE A 19 9.49 -2.19 -5.28
C ILE A 19 10.83 -1.90 -5.94
N TYR A 20 11.30 -0.65 -5.84
CA TYR A 20 12.62 -0.29 -6.33
C TYR A 20 13.71 -0.94 -5.48
N GLN A 21 14.70 -1.56 -6.14
CA GLN A 21 15.81 -2.23 -5.44
C GLN A 21 16.56 -1.28 -4.52
N GLU A 22 16.68 -0.01 -4.89
CA GLU A 22 17.30 1.02 -4.05
C GLU A 22 16.63 1.17 -2.69
N ASN A 23 15.33 0.99 -2.63
CA ASN A 23 14.61 1.02 -1.35
C ASN A 23 14.96 -0.18 -0.47
N ILE A 24 15.05 -1.36 -1.08
CA ILE A 24 15.47 -2.58 -0.36
C ILE A 24 16.90 -2.40 0.18
N ASP A 25 17.80 -1.88 -0.63
CA ASP A 25 19.21 -1.71 -0.28
C ASP A 25 19.43 -0.70 0.87
N ARG A 26 18.53 0.25 1.03
CA ARG A 26 18.58 1.29 2.08
C ARG A 26 17.97 0.88 3.40
N LEU A 27 17.11 -0.14 3.39
CA LEU A 27 16.41 -0.59 4.58
C LEU A 27 17.26 -1.54 5.40
N ALA A 28 17.17 -1.43 6.72
CA ALA A 28 17.91 -2.28 7.63
C ALA A 28 17.23 -3.63 7.82
N ASP A 29 18.02 -4.71 7.77
CA ASP A 29 17.58 -6.08 8.08
C ASP A 29 16.24 -6.42 7.41
N VAL A 30 16.26 -6.50 6.08
CA VAL A 30 15.06 -6.76 5.29
C VAL A 30 14.71 -8.25 5.31
N ARG A 31 13.44 -8.53 5.59
CA ARG A 31 12.84 -9.86 5.52
C ARG A 31 11.57 -9.80 4.69
N PHE A 32 11.15 -10.93 4.14
CA PHE A 32 10.00 -11.00 3.22
C PHE A 32 8.94 -11.97 3.72
N PHE A 33 7.69 -11.74 3.33
CA PHE A 33 6.58 -12.67 3.51
C PHE A 33 5.64 -12.57 2.32
N ASP A 34 4.88 -13.64 2.07
CA ASP A 34 3.89 -13.69 1.01
C ASP A 34 2.48 -13.61 1.61
N PRO A 35 1.76 -12.49 1.41
CA PRO A 35 0.40 -12.33 1.95
C PRO A 35 -0.62 -13.37 1.46
N GLU A 36 -0.35 -14.06 0.36
CA GLU A 36 -1.24 -15.11 -0.15
C GLU A 36 -1.08 -16.43 0.61
N HIS A 37 0.08 -16.67 1.25
CA HIS A 37 0.42 -17.97 1.84
C HIS A 37 0.90 -17.92 3.29
N ASP A 38 1.49 -16.80 3.70
CA ASP A 38 2.14 -16.67 5.01
C ASP A 38 1.27 -15.92 6.01
N VAL A 39 1.48 -16.19 7.28
CA VAL A 39 0.98 -15.35 8.37
C VAL A 39 2.21 -14.75 9.07
N PRO A 40 2.45 -13.45 8.91
CA PRO A 40 3.65 -12.82 9.45
C PRO A 40 3.60 -12.71 10.97
N ASP A 41 4.74 -12.95 11.61
CA ASP A 41 4.95 -12.54 12.99
C ASP A 41 5.42 -11.07 12.96
N LEU A 42 4.56 -10.16 13.40
CA LEU A 42 4.83 -8.73 13.38
C LEU A 42 5.46 -8.21 14.69
N SER A 43 5.72 -9.09 15.65
CA SER A 43 6.50 -8.72 16.83
C SER A 43 7.95 -8.40 16.41
N GLY A 44 8.48 -7.26 16.85
CA GLY A 44 9.82 -6.82 16.49
C GLY A 44 9.96 -6.19 15.10
N VAL A 45 8.88 -6.05 14.34
CA VAL A 45 8.88 -5.33 13.06
C VAL A 45 8.92 -3.82 13.31
N GLY A 46 9.94 -3.14 12.80
CA GLY A 46 10.06 -1.69 12.88
C GLY A 46 9.35 -0.96 11.73
N LEU A 47 9.28 -1.60 10.58
CA LEU A 47 8.55 -1.12 9.40
C LEU A 47 7.96 -2.29 8.64
N LEU A 48 6.66 -2.25 8.40
CA LEU A 48 5.98 -3.11 7.44
C LEU A 48 5.83 -2.34 6.13
N TYR A 49 6.41 -2.86 5.07
CA TYR A 49 6.34 -2.27 3.74
C TYR A 49 5.47 -3.14 2.83
N LEU A 50 4.40 -2.54 2.31
CA LEU A 50 3.47 -3.19 1.37
C LEU A 50 3.64 -2.55 0.00
N PRO A 51 4.44 -3.14 -0.89
CA PRO A 51 4.72 -2.57 -2.21
C PRO A 51 3.56 -2.71 -3.17
N GLY A 52 3.74 -2.16 -4.36
CA GLY A 52 2.81 -2.28 -5.46
C GLY A 52 2.74 -3.68 -6.07
N GLY A 53 1.82 -3.84 -6.97
CA GLY A 53 1.50 -5.07 -7.68
C GLY A 53 0.03 -5.08 -8.08
N TYR A 54 -0.49 -6.27 -8.34
CA TYR A 54 -1.86 -6.45 -8.82
C TYR A 54 -2.67 -7.35 -7.87
N PRO A 55 -2.98 -6.89 -6.63
CA PRO A 55 -3.76 -7.69 -5.70
C PRO A 55 -5.16 -8.02 -6.23
N GLU A 56 -5.74 -7.17 -7.09
CA GLU A 56 -7.04 -7.38 -7.71
C GLU A 56 -7.09 -8.61 -8.64
N LYS A 57 -5.94 -9.16 -8.98
CA LYS A 57 -5.84 -10.41 -9.75
C LYS A 57 -5.67 -11.66 -8.87
N HIS A 58 -5.54 -11.48 -7.57
CA HIS A 58 -5.26 -12.53 -6.58
C HIS A 58 -6.20 -12.48 -5.38
N LEU A 59 -7.40 -11.97 -5.58
CA LEU A 59 -8.35 -11.67 -4.50
C LEU A 59 -8.76 -12.91 -3.71
N GLU A 60 -8.98 -14.02 -4.39
CA GLU A 60 -9.40 -15.27 -3.74
C GLU A 60 -8.38 -15.74 -2.71
N ALA A 61 -7.10 -15.77 -3.07
CA ALA A 61 -6.02 -16.16 -2.17
C ALA A 61 -5.84 -15.17 -1.02
N LEU A 62 -5.91 -13.88 -1.29
CA LEU A 62 -5.76 -12.83 -0.28
C LEU A 62 -6.92 -12.85 0.72
N VAL A 63 -8.15 -13.05 0.25
CA VAL A 63 -9.32 -13.19 1.13
C VAL A 63 -9.22 -14.43 1.98
N ALA A 64 -8.81 -15.56 1.41
CA ALA A 64 -8.68 -16.83 2.11
C ALA A 64 -7.66 -16.77 3.25
N ASN A 65 -6.61 -15.96 3.13
CA ASN A 65 -5.61 -15.76 4.18
C ASN A 65 -6.04 -14.68 5.19
N GLU A 66 -7.12 -14.94 5.87
CA GLU A 66 -7.71 -14.03 6.85
C GLU A 66 -6.75 -13.75 8.02
N ALA A 67 -5.99 -14.72 8.47
CA ALA A 67 -5.04 -14.56 9.57
C ALA A 67 -3.96 -13.52 9.24
N CYS A 68 -3.47 -13.47 8.00
CA CYS A 68 -2.53 -12.45 7.55
C CYS A 68 -3.17 -11.06 7.57
N ARG A 69 -4.39 -10.93 7.03
CA ARG A 69 -5.11 -9.65 7.00
C ARG A 69 -5.37 -9.12 8.42
N HIS A 70 -5.76 -9.98 9.34
CA HIS A 70 -5.99 -9.60 10.73
C HIS A 70 -4.69 -9.23 11.46
N ALA A 71 -3.60 -9.95 11.22
CA ALA A 71 -2.30 -9.63 11.81
C ALA A 71 -1.84 -8.23 11.40
N ILE A 72 -1.98 -7.87 10.14
CA ILE A 72 -1.63 -6.53 9.63
C ILE A 72 -2.53 -5.47 10.23
N ARG A 73 -3.82 -5.71 10.31
CA ARG A 73 -4.78 -4.79 10.93
C ARG A 73 -4.45 -4.52 12.39
N ASP A 74 -4.20 -5.56 13.16
CA ASP A 74 -3.84 -5.45 14.58
C ASP A 74 -2.53 -4.67 14.76
N TYR A 75 -1.54 -4.94 13.91
CA TYR A 75 -0.27 -4.21 13.90
C TYR A 75 -0.48 -2.71 13.67
N ALA A 76 -1.29 -2.33 12.69
CA ALA A 76 -1.63 -0.93 12.42
C ALA A 76 -2.37 -0.29 13.61
N GLU A 77 -3.36 -0.97 14.18
CA GLU A 77 -4.15 -0.49 15.31
C GLU A 77 -3.30 -0.27 16.57
N GLN A 78 -2.30 -1.11 16.77
CA GLN A 78 -1.36 -1.00 17.91
C GLN A 78 -0.28 0.06 17.71
N GLY A 79 -0.32 0.79 16.61
CA GLY A 79 0.64 1.86 16.30
C GLY A 79 1.87 1.39 15.52
N GLY A 80 1.82 0.22 14.91
CA GLY A 80 2.87 -0.25 14.00
C GLY A 80 3.04 0.64 12.78
N ARG A 81 4.27 0.83 12.35
CA ARG A 81 4.59 1.67 11.19
C ARG A 81 4.41 0.89 9.90
N ILE A 82 3.61 1.44 8.99
CA ILE A 82 3.36 0.85 7.66
C ILE A 82 3.57 1.91 6.59
N VAL A 83 4.25 1.53 5.52
CA VAL A 83 4.26 2.26 4.24
C VAL A 83 3.63 1.34 3.19
N ALA A 84 2.59 1.83 2.53
CA ALA A 84 1.85 1.04 1.54
C ALA A 84 1.67 1.84 0.24
N GLU A 85 2.01 1.21 -0.87
CA GLU A 85 2.02 1.83 -2.20
C GLU A 85 1.14 1.07 -3.18
N CYS A 86 0.31 1.79 -3.94
CA CYS A 86 -0.50 1.22 -5.01
C CYS A 86 -1.25 -0.05 -4.57
N GLY A 87 -0.87 -1.21 -5.06
CA GLY A 87 -1.46 -2.48 -4.65
C GLY A 87 -1.39 -2.74 -3.14
N GLY A 88 -0.31 -2.33 -2.49
CA GLY A 88 -0.17 -2.42 -1.04
C GLY A 88 -1.17 -1.53 -0.30
N MET A 89 -1.43 -0.33 -0.80
CA MET A 89 -2.49 0.54 -0.28
C MET A 89 -3.87 -0.09 -0.48
N MET A 90 -4.13 -0.64 -1.66
CA MET A 90 -5.39 -1.32 -1.97
C MET A 90 -5.67 -2.46 -0.99
N TYR A 91 -4.64 -3.23 -0.65
CA TYR A 91 -4.71 -4.31 0.32
C TYR A 91 -5.03 -3.83 1.74
N LEU A 92 -4.60 -2.63 2.13
CA LEU A 92 -4.95 -2.01 3.42
C LEU A 92 -6.37 -1.47 3.48
N CYS A 93 -7.01 -1.25 2.35
CA CYS A 93 -8.38 -0.75 2.29
C CYS A 93 -9.39 -1.75 2.85
N ARG A 94 -10.63 -1.32 3.01
CA ARG A 94 -11.72 -2.17 3.51
C ARG A 94 -12.00 -3.32 2.55
N SER A 95 -12.03 -3.04 1.26
CA SER A 95 -12.33 -4.04 0.24
C SER A 95 -11.89 -3.59 -1.15
N ILE A 96 -11.77 -4.58 -2.05
CA ILE A 96 -11.64 -4.37 -3.50
C ILE A 96 -12.89 -4.90 -4.16
N VAL A 97 -13.54 -4.06 -4.96
CA VAL A 97 -14.77 -4.39 -5.68
C VAL A 97 -14.43 -4.67 -7.14
N THR A 98 -14.92 -5.79 -7.66
CA THR A 98 -14.77 -6.18 -9.07
C THR A 98 -16.15 -6.42 -9.67
N ASP A 99 -16.22 -6.78 -10.96
CA ASP A 99 -17.46 -7.22 -11.60
C ASP A 99 -18.04 -8.50 -10.97
N ASP A 100 -17.22 -9.27 -10.25
CA ASP A 100 -17.61 -10.52 -9.58
C ASP A 100 -18.05 -10.32 -8.12
N GLY A 101 -17.89 -9.14 -7.55
CA GLY A 101 -18.32 -8.85 -6.20
C GLY A 101 -17.35 -8.03 -5.37
N GLU A 102 -17.55 -8.00 -4.07
CA GLU A 102 -16.74 -7.29 -3.08
C GLU A 102 -15.86 -8.28 -2.31
N PHE A 103 -14.57 -7.98 -2.25
CA PHE A 103 -13.56 -8.83 -1.62
C PHE A 103 -12.92 -8.08 -0.45
N PRO A 104 -13.13 -8.54 0.82
CA PRO A 104 -12.57 -7.88 1.98
C PRO A 104 -11.05 -7.96 2.00
N MET A 105 -10.41 -6.84 2.37
CA MET A 105 -8.97 -6.74 2.54
C MET A 105 -8.63 -6.53 4.02
N CYS A 106 -7.54 -5.85 4.35
CA CYS A 106 -7.12 -5.69 5.75
C CYS A 106 -8.05 -4.80 6.57
N GLY A 107 -8.74 -3.85 5.95
CA GLY A 107 -9.66 -2.96 6.65
C GLY A 107 -9.00 -1.95 7.58
N VAL A 108 -7.74 -1.60 7.33
CA VAL A 108 -7.03 -0.54 8.07
C VAL A 108 -7.55 0.83 7.63
N LEU A 109 -7.73 1.02 6.32
CA LEU A 109 -8.30 2.23 5.73
C LEU A 109 -9.76 2.00 5.39
N PRO A 110 -10.66 2.98 5.66
CA PRO A 110 -12.12 2.77 5.51
C PRO A 110 -12.63 2.88 4.08
N TYR A 111 -11.75 2.82 3.09
CA TYR A 111 -12.09 3.05 1.70
C TYR A 111 -12.27 1.76 0.93
N GLN A 112 -13.03 1.84 -0.17
CA GLN A 112 -13.17 0.76 -1.14
C GLN A 112 -12.42 1.14 -2.42
N ILE A 113 -11.78 0.14 -3.03
CA ILE A 113 -11.15 0.28 -4.33
C ILE A 113 -12.00 -0.43 -5.37
N THR A 114 -12.17 0.18 -6.54
CA THR A 114 -12.86 -0.48 -7.65
C THR A 114 -11.87 -0.94 -8.73
N ALA A 115 -11.97 -2.21 -9.07
CA ALA A 115 -11.31 -2.84 -10.21
C ALA A 115 -12.32 -3.27 -11.27
N ARG A 116 -13.56 -2.78 -11.19
CA ARG A 116 -14.60 -3.06 -12.19
C ARG A 116 -14.20 -2.49 -13.54
N ARG A 117 -14.51 -3.20 -14.61
CA ARG A 117 -14.18 -2.78 -16.00
C ARG A 117 -14.69 -1.39 -16.32
N ALA A 118 -15.92 -1.08 -15.92
CA ALA A 118 -16.54 0.22 -16.18
C ALA A 118 -15.84 1.39 -15.49
N ASP A 119 -15.10 1.14 -14.40
CA ASP A 119 -14.44 2.17 -13.60
C ASP A 119 -12.94 2.30 -13.92
N ARG A 120 -12.41 1.42 -14.76
CA ARG A 120 -10.97 1.42 -15.10
C ARG A 120 -10.58 2.69 -15.82
N ARG A 121 -9.54 3.34 -15.30
CA ARG A 121 -8.95 4.54 -15.90
C ARG A 121 -7.47 4.59 -15.58
N LEU A 122 -6.64 4.73 -16.62
CA LEU A 122 -5.20 4.84 -16.43
C LEU A 122 -4.85 6.16 -15.72
N SER A 123 -4.18 6.03 -14.58
CA SER A 123 -3.51 7.13 -13.89
C SER A 123 -2.02 6.87 -13.96
N LEU A 124 -1.28 7.78 -14.58
CA LEU A 124 0.12 7.58 -14.93
C LEU A 124 0.90 8.87 -14.81
N GLY A 125 2.06 8.80 -14.19
CA GLY A 125 3.02 9.88 -14.25
C GLY A 125 3.87 10.02 -12.99
N TYR A 126 4.83 10.93 -13.10
CA TYR A 126 5.67 11.37 -11.98
C TYR A 126 4.81 12.09 -10.94
N ARG A 127 5.12 11.84 -9.66
CA ARG A 127 4.44 12.47 -8.52
C ARG A 127 5.45 12.98 -7.51
N ARG A 128 5.11 14.10 -6.88
CA ARG A 128 5.92 14.75 -5.85
C ARG A 128 5.02 15.33 -4.76
N PHE A 129 5.40 15.17 -3.52
CA PHE A 129 4.75 15.83 -2.39
C PHE A 129 5.73 16.04 -1.25
N THR A 130 5.40 16.99 -0.37
CA THR A 130 6.18 17.28 0.84
C THR A 130 5.34 16.94 2.06
N LEU A 131 5.90 16.14 2.95
CA LEU A 131 5.26 15.71 4.19
C LEU A 131 6.25 15.80 5.35
N ASP A 132 5.86 16.50 6.41
CA ASP A 132 6.67 16.70 7.60
C ASP A 132 8.09 17.24 7.27
N GLY A 133 8.17 18.17 6.33
CA GLY A 133 9.42 18.81 5.91
C GLY A 133 10.29 17.97 4.96
N ARG A 134 9.86 16.78 4.60
CA ARG A 134 10.58 15.90 3.66
C ARG A 134 9.87 15.86 2.32
N GLU A 135 10.63 15.98 1.23
CA GLU A 135 10.12 15.78 -0.12
C GLU A 135 10.15 14.30 -0.49
N TYR A 136 8.99 13.81 -0.98
CA TYR A 136 8.84 12.47 -1.52
C TYR A 136 8.60 12.57 -3.02
N ARG A 137 9.24 11.69 -3.77
CA ARG A 137 9.12 11.57 -5.21
C ARG A 137 8.80 10.13 -5.58
N GLY A 138 8.03 9.96 -6.62
CA GLY A 138 7.67 8.63 -7.09
C GLY A 138 6.94 8.64 -8.39
N HIS A 139 6.34 7.50 -8.68
CA HIS A 139 5.65 7.26 -9.93
C HIS A 139 4.28 6.63 -9.65
N GLU A 140 3.25 7.14 -10.30
CA GLU A 140 1.90 6.58 -10.24
C GLU A 140 1.63 5.81 -11.54
N PHE A 141 1.13 4.58 -11.40
CA PHE A 141 0.68 3.77 -12.51
C PHE A 141 -0.36 2.77 -12.01
N HIS A 142 -1.62 2.99 -12.34
CA HIS A 142 -2.70 2.06 -11.98
C HIS A 142 -3.94 2.28 -12.86
N TYR A 143 -4.78 1.25 -12.96
CA TYR A 143 -6.09 1.31 -13.60
C TYR A 143 -7.23 1.32 -12.58
N THR A 144 -7.01 0.80 -11.38
CA THR A 144 -7.98 0.81 -10.28
C THR A 144 -8.18 2.22 -9.76
N GLN A 145 -9.32 2.47 -9.14
CA GLN A 145 -9.68 3.79 -8.61
C GLN A 145 -10.34 3.63 -7.23
N PHE A 146 -10.42 4.69 -6.47
CA PHE A 146 -11.30 4.71 -5.31
C PHE A 146 -12.76 4.61 -5.76
N LEU A 147 -13.53 3.75 -5.09
CA LEU A 147 -14.96 3.65 -5.35
C LEU A 147 -15.69 4.82 -4.66
N GLY A 148 -16.44 5.58 -5.45
CA GLY A 148 -17.11 6.76 -4.96
C GLY A 148 -16.18 7.97 -4.88
N GLU A 149 -16.34 8.76 -3.81
CA GLU A 149 -15.56 9.98 -3.63
C GLU A 149 -14.09 9.67 -3.31
N VAL A 150 -13.17 10.39 -3.97
CA VAL A 150 -11.74 10.27 -3.69
C VAL A 150 -11.46 10.82 -2.27
N PRO A 151 -10.74 10.06 -1.43
CA PRO A 151 -10.41 10.52 -0.08
C PRO A 151 -9.64 11.83 -0.08
N LYS A 152 -9.83 12.63 0.96
CA LYS A 152 -9.07 13.86 1.15
C LYS A 152 -7.59 13.53 1.41
N SER A 153 -6.70 14.12 0.59
CA SER A 153 -5.26 14.01 0.79
C SER A 153 -4.79 14.83 2.00
N ILE A 154 -3.82 14.31 2.75
CA ILE A 154 -3.18 15.07 3.85
C ILE A 154 -2.20 16.13 3.34
N VAL A 155 -1.74 16.02 2.09
CA VAL A 155 -0.84 16.96 1.43
C VAL A 155 -1.23 17.12 -0.04
N GLN A 156 -0.81 18.22 -0.65
CA GLN A 156 -0.97 18.41 -2.09
C GLN A 156 0.08 17.58 -2.83
N VAL A 157 -0.37 16.81 -3.84
CA VAL A 157 0.49 16.04 -4.72
C VAL A 157 0.58 16.75 -6.08
N PHE A 158 1.78 16.81 -6.64
CA PHE A 158 2.06 17.49 -7.90
C PHE A 158 2.59 16.52 -8.96
N ASN A 159 2.31 16.83 -10.23
CA ASN A 159 2.91 16.13 -11.37
C ASN A 159 4.27 16.73 -11.76
N ALA A 160 4.87 16.22 -12.83
CA ALA A 160 6.19 16.69 -13.32
C ALA A 160 6.19 18.17 -13.74
N LYS A 161 5.04 18.72 -14.11
CA LYS A 161 4.88 20.14 -14.50
C LYS A 161 4.65 21.06 -13.31
N GLY A 162 4.57 20.50 -12.09
CA GLY A 162 4.23 21.26 -10.89
C GLY A 162 2.74 21.57 -10.75
N GLU A 163 1.89 20.90 -11.51
CA GLU A 163 0.45 21.04 -11.40
C GLU A 163 -0.11 20.09 -10.34
N PRO A 164 -1.10 20.51 -9.53
CA PRO A 164 -1.72 19.62 -8.56
C PRO A 164 -2.48 18.49 -9.23
N VAL A 165 -2.41 17.30 -8.65
CA VAL A 165 -3.15 16.12 -9.08
C VAL A 165 -4.02 15.59 -7.95
N PRO A 166 -5.13 14.90 -8.24
CA PRO A 166 -6.09 14.48 -7.22
C PRO A 166 -5.67 13.24 -6.44
N THR A 167 -4.55 12.60 -6.78
CA THR A 167 -4.05 11.42 -6.08
C THR A 167 -3.84 11.70 -4.60
N PRO A 168 -4.55 11.03 -3.68
CA PRO A 168 -4.42 11.32 -2.27
C PRO A 168 -3.21 10.63 -1.64
N VAL A 169 -2.59 11.29 -0.70
CA VAL A 169 -1.72 10.68 0.31
C VAL A 169 -2.53 10.54 1.59
N LEU A 170 -2.59 9.33 2.12
CA LEU A 170 -3.43 8.97 3.25
C LEU A 170 -2.57 8.64 4.47
N ARG A 171 -3.02 9.05 5.63
CA ARG A 171 -2.40 8.71 6.91
C ARG A 171 -3.45 8.22 7.88
N TYR A 172 -3.14 7.12 8.56
CA TYR A 172 -3.90 6.62 9.70
C TYR A 172 -2.93 6.10 10.75
N LYS A 173 -2.90 6.74 11.93
CA LYS A 173 -1.88 6.47 12.96
C LYS A 173 -0.47 6.56 12.33
N TYR A 174 0.31 5.48 12.35
CA TYR A 174 1.64 5.42 11.73
C TYR A 174 1.64 4.73 10.37
N VAL A 175 0.49 4.69 9.72
CA VAL A 175 0.32 4.17 8.36
C VAL A 175 0.34 5.32 7.38
N LEU A 176 1.23 5.24 6.38
CA LEU A 176 1.28 6.13 5.23
C LEU A 176 0.97 5.32 3.98
N ALA A 177 -0.02 5.75 3.22
CA ALA A 177 -0.48 5.02 2.04
C ALA A 177 -0.83 5.96 0.88
N SER A 178 -0.51 5.55 -0.34
CA SER A 178 -0.81 6.28 -1.57
C SER A 178 -0.76 5.33 -2.77
N TYR A 179 -1.26 5.78 -3.91
CA TYR A 179 -1.01 5.11 -5.18
C TYR A 179 0.42 5.31 -5.70
N THR A 180 1.16 6.26 -5.15
CA THR A 180 2.51 6.58 -5.62
C THR A 180 3.52 5.54 -5.17
N HIS A 181 4.28 5.00 -6.14
CA HIS A 181 5.45 4.18 -5.87
C HIS A 181 6.63 5.10 -5.57
N LEU A 182 7.06 5.11 -4.32
CA LEU A 182 8.11 6.02 -3.88
C LEU A 182 9.49 5.56 -4.33
N TYR A 183 10.30 6.49 -4.85
CA TYR A 183 11.69 6.22 -5.21
C TYR A 183 12.57 6.02 -3.97
N HIS A 184 12.22 6.70 -2.87
CA HIS A 184 12.92 6.62 -1.59
C HIS A 184 11.91 6.63 -0.45
N ILE A 185 12.04 5.69 0.45
CA ILE A 185 11.23 5.58 1.67
C ILE A 185 12.02 5.82 2.95
#